data_4bbaba3a352973640f3b629870f735c7
#
_entry.id   4bbaba3a352973640f3b629870f735c7
#
_cell.length_a   1.000
_cell.length_b   1.000
_cell.length_c   1.000
_cell.angle_alpha   90.00
_cell.angle_beta   90.00
_cell.angle_gamma   90.00
#
_symmetry.space_group_name_H-M   'P 1'
#
loop_
_entity.id
_entity.type
_entity.pdbx_description
1 polymer ?
#
loop_
_entity_poly.entity_id
_entity_poly.type
_entity_poly.pdbx_seq_one_letter_code
_entity_poly.pdbx_strand_id
1 'polypeptide(L)'
;YKSTPAFGFDRLVATLVSNEYELDGVPGFYTKKNNTYGINFNKKTTGILIPICSITDKIEGFQIRLDKAFDDRKYIWFSSSNHFRGTSVGGPAHFIGNPLSKTVYVTEGALKANIAHVLSGKTFIAVPGVSHYKSLESIFTQLKQTGTTDIVEAYDMDKYTNIHVEKACMNMICLANNFGFNVHRLKWNDKYKGIDDWLYSMNNK
;
A
#
# COMPACT_ATOMS: atom_id res chain seq x y z
N TYR A 1 -8.11 -0.09 9.93
CA TYR A 1 -7.33 1.12 10.20
C TYR A 1 -7.31 1.45 11.69
N LYS A 2 -6.19 1.98 12.19
CA LYS A 2 -6.03 2.37 13.60
C LYS A 2 -5.09 3.58 13.69
N SER A 3 -5.36 4.50 14.62
CA SER A 3 -4.45 5.61 14.89
C SER A 3 -3.14 5.11 15.48
N THR A 4 -2.03 5.75 15.11
CA THR A 4 -0.74 5.49 15.76
C THR A 4 -0.79 5.95 17.21
N PRO A 5 -0.19 5.21 18.15
CA PRO A 5 -0.10 5.67 19.52
C PRO A 5 0.79 6.92 19.61
N ALA A 6 0.40 7.88 20.47
CA ALA A 6 1.16 9.08 20.75
C ALA A 6 2.13 8.92 21.94
N PHE A 7 1.90 7.90 22.78
CA PHE A 7 2.68 7.59 23.99
C PHE A 7 2.48 6.11 24.39
N GLY A 8 3.16 5.66 25.43
CA GLY A 8 3.01 4.30 25.96
C GLY A 8 3.69 3.22 25.13
N PHE A 9 4.72 3.58 24.36
CA PHE A 9 5.41 2.68 23.44
C PHE A 9 6.03 1.46 24.14
N ASP A 10 6.70 1.67 25.27
CA ASP A 10 7.30 0.57 26.03
C ASP A 10 6.22 -0.38 26.62
N ARG A 11 5.07 0.16 27.05
CA ARG A 11 3.94 -0.66 27.50
C ARG A 11 3.36 -1.50 26.36
N LEU A 12 3.22 -0.93 25.17
CA LEU A 12 2.75 -1.66 24.00
C LEU A 12 3.69 -2.82 23.66
N VAL A 13 5.00 -2.56 23.63
CA VAL A 13 6.01 -3.60 23.39
C VAL A 13 5.96 -4.67 24.48
N ALA A 14 5.91 -4.29 25.75
CA ALA A 14 5.81 -5.22 26.87
C ALA A 14 4.56 -6.11 26.77
N THR A 15 3.41 -5.53 26.38
CA THR A 15 2.17 -6.29 26.15
C THR A 15 2.32 -7.30 25.00
N LEU A 16 2.96 -6.94 23.90
CA LEU A 16 3.18 -7.87 22.79
C LEU A 16 4.09 -9.03 23.21
N VAL A 17 5.19 -8.73 23.90
CA VAL A 17 6.13 -9.75 24.40
C VAL A 17 5.47 -10.66 25.44
N SER A 18 4.67 -10.13 26.36
CA SER A 18 3.96 -10.95 27.36
C SER A 18 2.87 -11.84 26.77
N ASN A 19 2.41 -11.54 25.55
CA ASN A 19 1.50 -12.40 24.78
C ASN A 19 2.27 -13.29 23.78
N GLU A 20 3.58 -13.46 23.96
CA GLU A 20 4.43 -14.37 23.19
C GLU A 20 4.52 -14.05 21.69
N TYR A 21 4.25 -12.77 21.29
CA TYR A 21 4.46 -12.35 19.92
C TYR A 21 5.95 -12.21 19.60
N GLU A 22 6.40 -12.85 18.51
CA GLU A 22 7.74 -12.68 17.97
C GLU A 22 7.85 -11.31 17.28
N LEU A 23 8.81 -10.49 17.70
CA LEU A 23 9.01 -9.13 17.18
C LEU A 23 10.31 -8.99 16.37
N ASP A 24 11.19 -9.99 16.37
CA ASP A 24 12.41 -9.97 15.56
C ASP A 24 12.06 -10.09 14.08
N GLY A 25 12.70 -9.26 13.26
CA GLY A 25 12.40 -9.19 11.84
C GLY A 25 11.07 -8.51 11.45
N VAL A 26 10.26 -8.08 12.43
CA VAL A 26 8.99 -7.38 12.16
C VAL A 26 9.26 -5.90 11.90
N PRO A 27 8.87 -5.34 10.72
CA PRO A 27 9.06 -3.92 10.43
C PRO A 27 8.43 -3.01 11.49
N GLY A 28 9.16 -1.95 11.86
CA GLY A 28 8.74 -1.03 12.92
C GLY A 28 9.21 -1.42 14.32
N PHE A 29 9.64 -2.67 14.53
CA PHE A 29 10.27 -3.11 15.77
C PHE A 29 11.78 -3.27 15.59
N TYR A 30 12.53 -3.12 16.68
CA TYR A 30 14.00 -3.22 16.70
C TYR A 30 14.51 -3.64 18.06
N THR A 31 15.74 -4.14 18.13
CA THR A 31 16.38 -4.50 19.39
C THR A 31 17.15 -3.31 19.98
N LYS A 32 16.93 -3.02 21.25
CA LYS A 32 17.72 -2.03 22.01
C LYS A 32 19.06 -2.63 22.48
N LYS A 33 20.00 -1.79 22.90
CA LYS A 33 21.34 -2.24 23.39
C LYS A 33 21.29 -3.20 24.60
N ASN A 34 20.23 -3.14 25.38
CA ASN A 34 19.99 -4.03 26.53
C ASN A 34 19.22 -5.32 26.15
N ASN A 35 19.17 -5.68 24.88
CA ASN A 35 18.44 -6.82 24.32
C ASN A 35 16.90 -6.82 24.54
N THR A 36 16.32 -5.67 24.88
CA THR A 36 14.86 -5.52 24.88
C THR A 36 14.38 -4.97 23.54
N TYR A 37 13.10 -5.18 23.21
CA TYR A 37 12.53 -4.61 21.99
C TYR A 37 12.15 -3.14 22.15
N GLY A 38 12.27 -2.40 21.04
CA GLY A 38 11.74 -1.07 20.85
C GLY A 38 10.77 -1.03 19.67
N ILE A 39 10.00 0.05 19.56
CA ILE A 39 9.07 0.30 18.47
C ILE A 39 9.32 1.69 17.87
N ASN A 40 9.29 1.83 16.56
CA ASN A 40 9.63 3.08 15.86
C ASN A 40 8.42 4.00 15.67
N PHE A 41 7.67 4.25 16.75
CA PHE A 41 6.69 5.34 16.79
C PHE A 41 7.31 6.57 17.45
N ASN A 42 6.89 7.75 17.00
CA ASN A 42 7.26 9.00 17.66
C ASN A 42 6.15 10.07 17.49
N LYS A 43 6.23 11.13 18.31
CA LYS A 43 5.21 12.20 18.32
C LYS A 43 5.12 13.01 17.04
N LYS A 44 6.15 12.97 16.18
CA LYS A 44 6.18 13.73 14.90
C LYS A 44 5.55 12.94 13.75
N THR A 45 5.35 11.64 13.92
CA THR A 45 4.83 10.73 12.90
C THR A 45 3.50 10.11 13.32
N THR A 46 2.65 10.88 13.99
CA THR A 46 1.27 10.46 14.29
C THR A 46 0.41 10.45 13.04
N GLY A 47 -0.56 9.56 13.02
CA GLY A 47 -1.44 9.40 11.88
C GLY A 47 -2.27 8.13 11.94
N ILE A 48 -2.66 7.64 10.78
CA ILE A 48 -3.46 6.42 10.64
C ILE A 48 -2.59 5.30 10.07
N LEU A 49 -2.52 4.17 10.76
CA LEU A 49 -1.94 2.93 10.27
C LEU A 49 -2.82 2.32 9.18
N ILE A 50 -2.23 2.09 8.03
CA ILE A 50 -2.84 1.48 6.87
C ILE A 50 -2.14 0.14 6.62
N PRO A 51 -2.82 -1.01 6.82
CA PRO A 51 -2.23 -2.30 6.54
C PRO A 51 -2.02 -2.46 5.03
N ILE A 52 -0.89 -3.04 4.67
CA ILE A 52 -0.56 -3.45 3.32
C ILE A 52 -0.69 -4.97 3.30
N CYS A 53 -1.65 -5.46 2.54
CA CYS A 53 -2.00 -6.87 2.49
C CYS A 53 -1.55 -7.51 1.19
N SER A 54 -1.10 -8.76 1.28
CA SER A 54 -0.82 -9.62 0.13
C SER A 54 -2.12 -10.17 -0.49
N ILE A 55 -1.99 -10.85 -1.63
CA ILE A 55 -3.10 -11.55 -2.29
C ILE A 55 -3.70 -12.69 -1.43
N THR A 56 -2.94 -13.17 -0.42
CA THR A 56 -3.39 -14.19 0.54
C THR A 56 -3.90 -13.58 1.86
N ASP A 57 -4.23 -12.29 1.84
CA ASP A 57 -4.76 -11.51 2.98
C ASP A 57 -3.82 -11.44 4.20
N LYS A 58 -2.53 -11.65 3.99
CA LYS A 58 -1.51 -11.46 5.04
C LYS A 58 -1.03 -10.01 5.06
N ILE A 59 -0.90 -9.44 6.25
CA ILE A 59 -0.30 -8.11 6.43
C ILE A 59 1.21 -8.23 6.22
N GLU A 60 1.72 -7.57 5.18
CA GLU A 60 3.16 -7.50 4.84
C GLU A 60 3.85 -6.28 5.44
N GLY A 61 3.08 -5.31 5.90
CA GLY A 61 3.59 -4.10 6.53
C GLY A 61 2.52 -3.06 6.76
N PHE A 62 2.95 -1.90 7.24
CA PHE A 62 2.05 -0.76 7.42
C PHE A 62 2.62 0.50 6.81
N GLN A 63 1.77 1.27 6.15
CA GLN A 63 2.00 2.70 5.91
C GLN A 63 1.34 3.52 7.02
N ILE A 64 1.92 4.67 7.34
CA ILE A 64 1.31 5.68 8.20
C ILE A 64 0.91 6.85 7.31
N ARG A 65 -0.38 7.14 7.20
CA ARG A 65 -0.85 8.41 6.66
C ARG A 65 -0.75 9.44 7.77
N LEU A 66 0.19 10.35 7.64
CA LEU A 66 0.50 11.34 8.67
C LEU A 66 -0.63 12.35 8.84
N ASP A 67 -0.90 12.76 10.07
CA ASP A 67 -1.82 13.87 10.41
C ASP A 67 -1.32 15.21 9.84
N LYS A 68 0.01 15.38 9.86
CA LYS A 68 0.72 16.52 9.25
C LYS A 68 1.85 15.98 8.39
N ALA A 69 2.02 16.53 7.18
CA ALA A 69 3.13 16.15 6.32
C ALA A 69 4.47 16.38 7.04
N PHE A 70 5.40 15.45 6.88
CA PHE A 70 6.77 15.52 7.38
C PHE A 70 7.74 15.40 6.22
N ASP A 71 8.63 16.39 6.02
CA ASP A 71 9.51 16.48 4.85
C ASP A 71 8.74 16.31 3.53
N ASP A 72 7.63 17.04 3.37
CA ASP A 72 6.70 16.99 2.22
C ASP A 72 6.05 15.62 1.96
N ARG A 73 6.27 14.64 2.83
CA ARG A 73 5.67 13.31 2.74
C ARG A 73 4.39 13.24 3.56
N LYS A 74 3.32 12.81 2.91
CA LYS A 74 2.02 12.52 3.55
C LYS A 74 1.95 11.08 4.07
N TYR A 75 2.76 10.19 3.50
CA TYR A 75 2.82 8.76 3.84
C TYR A 75 4.25 8.36 4.14
N ILE A 76 4.44 7.58 5.18
CA ILE A 76 5.71 6.94 5.51
C ILE A 76 5.49 5.46 5.81
N TRP A 77 6.53 4.67 5.67
CA TRP A 77 6.50 3.28 6.11
C TRP A 77 6.70 3.18 7.62
N PHE A 78 5.94 2.29 8.26
CA PHE A 78 6.23 1.85 9.61
C PHE A 78 7.39 0.85 9.54
N SER A 79 8.60 1.35 9.60
CA SER A 79 9.85 0.65 9.39
C SER A 79 10.83 0.98 10.51
N SER A 80 11.76 0.09 10.78
CA SER A 80 12.82 0.25 11.78
C SER A 80 14.24 0.06 11.21
N SER A 81 14.36 0.06 9.88
CA SER A 81 15.63 -0.23 9.17
C SER A 81 16.82 0.65 9.55
N ASN A 82 16.58 1.80 10.16
CA ASN A 82 17.60 2.73 10.70
C ASN A 82 17.99 2.45 12.15
N HIS A 83 17.44 1.40 12.77
CA HIS A 83 17.75 0.97 14.13
C HIS A 83 18.57 -0.32 14.14
N PHE A 84 19.25 -0.60 15.26
CA PHE A 84 19.98 -1.86 15.45
C PHE A 84 19.01 -3.06 15.37
N ARG A 85 19.31 -4.04 14.51
CA ARG A 85 18.43 -5.16 14.19
C ARG A 85 17.01 -4.74 13.79
N GLY A 86 16.87 -3.57 13.18
CA GLY A 86 15.61 -3.13 12.62
C GLY A 86 15.38 -3.64 11.22
N THR A 87 14.12 -3.70 10.79
CA THR A 87 13.69 -4.31 9.54
C THR A 87 12.97 -3.29 8.65
N SER A 88 13.23 -3.35 7.34
CA SER A 88 12.51 -2.60 6.31
C SER A 88 11.25 -3.35 5.87
N VAL A 89 10.21 -2.61 5.48
CA VAL A 89 9.00 -3.20 4.86
C VAL A 89 9.27 -3.66 3.42
N GLY A 90 10.29 -3.12 2.74
CA GLY A 90 10.58 -3.46 1.34
C GLY A 90 9.65 -2.84 0.30
N GLY A 91 8.59 -2.15 0.70
CA GLY A 91 7.66 -1.46 -0.21
C GLY A 91 6.74 -2.36 -1.02
N PRO A 92 6.07 -3.38 -0.42
CA PRO A 92 5.16 -4.27 -1.14
C PRO A 92 3.97 -3.51 -1.71
N ALA A 93 3.38 -4.03 -2.80
CA ALA A 93 2.11 -3.58 -3.30
C ALA A 93 0.97 -4.15 -2.44
N HIS A 94 -0.11 -3.38 -2.29
CA HIS A 94 -1.29 -3.79 -1.54
C HIS A 94 -2.31 -4.44 -2.47
N PHE A 95 -2.90 -5.55 -2.03
CA PHE A 95 -3.99 -6.24 -2.71
C PHE A 95 -5.28 -6.15 -1.89
N ILE A 96 -6.43 -5.94 -2.56
CA ILE A 96 -7.75 -6.02 -1.95
C ILE A 96 -8.79 -6.52 -2.95
N GLY A 97 -9.62 -7.45 -2.52
CA GLY A 97 -10.71 -8.02 -3.28
C GLY A 97 -10.57 -9.53 -3.52
N ASN A 98 -11.15 -10.01 -4.62
CA ASN A 98 -11.16 -11.43 -4.92
C ASN A 98 -9.92 -11.84 -5.75
N PRO A 99 -9.05 -12.73 -5.25
CA PRO A 99 -7.86 -13.20 -5.98
C PRO A 99 -8.17 -14.02 -7.25
N LEU A 100 -9.42 -14.48 -7.41
CA LEU A 100 -9.90 -15.19 -8.59
C LEU A 100 -10.53 -14.27 -9.64
N SER A 101 -10.48 -12.95 -9.45
CA SER A 101 -11.04 -11.98 -10.40
C SER A 101 -10.36 -12.07 -11.76
N LYS A 102 -11.16 -12.11 -12.83
CA LYS A 102 -10.67 -12.03 -14.21
C LYS A 102 -10.07 -10.69 -14.55
N THR A 103 -10.60 -9.62 -13.94
CA THR A 103 -10.17 -8.24 -14.14
C THR A 103 -9.72 -7.63 -12.81
N VAL A 104 -8.52 -7.07 -12.78
CA VAL A 104 -7.94 -6.43 -11.61
C VAL A 104 -7.49 -5.02 -11.95
N TYR A 105 -7.81 -4.07 -11.08
CA TYR A 105 -7.49 -2.65 -11.23
C TYR A 105 -6.19 -2.32 -10.51
N VAL A 106 -5.31 -1.53 -11.13
CA VAL A 106 -4.04 -1.08 -10.53
C VAL A 106 -4.10 0.43 -10.32
N THR A 107 -3.96 0.88 -9.07
CA THR A 107 -3.99 2.28 -8.68
C THR A 107 -2.80 2.65 -7.77
N GLU A 108 -2.77 3.89 -7.31
CA GLU A 108 -1.77 4.38 -6.35
C GLU A 108 -2.35 4.44 -4.94
N GLY A 109 -1.57 3.96 -3.95
CA GLY A 109 -1.89 4.10 -2.53
C GLY A 109 -2.98 3.15 -2.02
N ALA A 110 -2.64 2.38 -0.99
CA ALA A 110 -3.50 1.36 -0.41
C ALA A 110 -4.85 1.91 0.09
N LEU A 111 -4.86 3.10 0.70
CA LEU A 111 -6.11 3.71 1.18
C LEU A 111 -7.09 3.95 0.03
N LYS A 112 -6.60 4.44 -1.11
CA LYS A 112 -7.39 4.68 -2.31
C LYS A 112 -7.97 3.38 -2.87
N ALA A 113 -7.14 2.33 -2.97
CA ALA A 113 -7.60 1.01 -3.42
C ALA A 113 -8.70 0.45 -2.51
N ASN A 114 -8.56 0.58 -1.19
CA ASN A 114 -9.57 0.13 -0.24
C ASN A 114 -10.90 0.88 -0.41
N ILE A 115 -10.86 2.20 -0.56
CA ILE A 115 -12.07 3.01 -0.79
C ILE A 115 -12.71 2.61 -2.13
N ALA A 116 -11.91 2.52 -3.20
CA ALA A 116 -12.42 2.13 -4.51
C ALA A 116 -13.02 0.72 -4.52
N HIS A 117 -12.42 -0.23 -3.79
CA HIS A 117 -12.97 -1.56 -3.59
C HIS A 117 -14.34 -1.52 -2.91
N VAL A 118 -14.44 -0.83 -1.78
CA VAL A 118 -15.71 -0.71 -1.01
C VAL A 118 -16.81 -0.08 -1.87
N LEU A 119 -16.48 0.95 -2.65
CA LEU A 119 -17.46 1.67 -3.47
C LEU A 119 -17.88 0.91 -4.72
N SER A 120 -17.07 -0.01 -5.25
CA SER A 120 -17.33 -0.65 -6.55
C SER A 120 -17.46 -2.17 -6.49
N GLY A 121 -17.04 -2.81 -5.40
CA GLY A 121 -16.93 -4.28 -5.31
C GLY A 121 -15.83 -4.90 -6.19
N LYS A 122 -15.03 -4.08 -6.89
CA LYS A 122 -13.98 -4.54 -7.81
C LYS A 122 -12.70 -4.86 -7.06
N THR A 123 -11.84 -5.68 -7.68
CA THR A 123 -10.53 -6.06 -7.12
C THR A 123 -9.46 -5.07 -7.51
N PHE A 124 -8.65 -4.64 -6.53
CA PHE A 124 -7.60 -3.64 -6.72
C PHE A 124 -6.25 -4.12 -6.24
N ILE A 125 -5.21 -3.63 -6.92
CA ILE A 125 -3.83 -3.60 -6.42
C ILE A 125 -3.43 -2.12 -6.32
N ALA A 126 -2.70 -1.78 -5.25
CA ALA A 126 -2.12 -0.45 -5.12
C ALA A 126 -0.61 -0.51 -4.97
N VAL A 127 0.09 0.25 -5.80
CA VAL A 127 1.51 0.52 -5.58
C VAL A 127 1.69 1.57 -4.48
N PRO A 128 2.74 1.50 -3.64
CA PRO A 128 2.97 2.47 -2.57
C PRO A 128 3.33 3.88 -3.08
N GLY A 129 3.64 3.99 -4.35
CA GLY A 129 3.92 5.20 -5.09
C GLY A 129 4.20 4.86 -6.55
N VAL A 130 3.95 5.77 -7.48
CA VAL A 130 3.96 5.53 -8.94
C VAL A 130 5.23 4.84 -9.45
N SER A 131 6.39 5.16 -8.90
CA SER A 131 7.68 4.59 -9.31
C SER A 131 7.92 3.15 -8.83
N HIS A 132 7.08 2.63 -7.92
CA HIS A 132 7.25 1.30 -7.32
C HIS A 132 6.55 0.18 -8.09
N TYR A 133 6.37 0.34 -9.40
CA TYR A 133 5.67 -0.66 -10.24
C TYR A 133 6.29 -2.07 -10.19
N LYS A 134 7.59 -2.20 -9.90
CA LYS A 134 8.24 -3.51 -9.74
C LYS A 134 7.69 -4.33 -8.57
N SER A 135 7.09 -3.69 -7.57
CA SER A 135 6.41 -4.40 -6.46
C SER A 135 5.21 -5.23 -6.94
N LEU A 136 4.74 -5.01 -8.18
CA LEU A 136 3.63 -5.77 -8.78
C LEU A 136 4.05 -7.16 -9.29
N GLU A 137 5.34 -7.43 -9.51
CA GLU A 137 5.82 -8.68 -10.13
C GLU A 137 5.34 -9.91 -9.37
N SER A 138 5.47 -9.91 -8.04
CA SER A 138 5.02 -11.02 -7.19
C SER A 138 3.51 -11.25 -7.27
N ILE A 139 2.72 -10.15 -7.24
CA ILE A 139 1.25 -10.25 -7.33
C ILE A 139 0.84 -10.68 -8.73
N PHE A 140 1.43 -10.16 -9.79
CA PHE A 140 1.13 -10.54 -11.18
C PHE A 140 1.43 -12.03 -11.43
N THR A 141 2.52 -12.56 -10.87
CA THR A 141 2.81 -14.00 -10.92
C THR A 141 1.67 -14.82 -10.33
N GLN A 142 1.18 -14.44 -9.15
CA GLN A 142 0.08 -15.13 -8.47
C GLN A 142 -1.25 -14.99 -9.23
N LEU A 143 -1.56 -13.79 -9.74
CA LEU A 143 -2.77 -13.53 -10.53
C LEU A 143 -2.82 -14.35 -11.83
N LYS A 144 -1.69 -14.56 -12.48
CA LYS A 144 -1.64 -15.48 -13.66
C LYS A 144 -2.01 -16.89 -13.27
N GLN A 145 -1.53 -17.38 -12.14
CA GLN A 145 -1.84 -18.73 -11.64
C GLN A 145 -3.32 -18.87 -11.27
N THR A 146 -3.95 -17.81 -10.77
CA THR A 146 -5.38 -17.80 -10.42
C THR A 146 -6.31 -17.50 -11.61
N GLY A 147 -5.74 -17.22 -12.80
CA GLY A 147 -6.47 -17.09 -14.05
C GLY A 147 -7.02 -15.70 -14.32
N THR A 148 -6.43 -14.65 -13.75
CA THR A 148 -6.67 -13.27 -14.17
C THR A 148 -6.22 -13.08 -15.62
N THR A 149 -7.01 -12.37 -16.41
CA THR A 149 -6.75 -12.10 -17.83
C THR A 149 -6.51 -10.63 -18.11
N ASP A 150 -7.14 -9.72 -17.35
CA ASP A 150 -7.20 -8.31 -17.65
C ASP A 150 -6.69 -7.46 -16.49
N ILE A 151 -5.81 -6.51 -16.81
CA ILE A 151 -5.35 -5.47 -15.90
C ILE A 151 -5.90 -4.12 -16.37
N VAL A 152 -6.54 -3.38 -15.47
CA VAL A 152 -7.05 -2.04 -15.74
C VAL A 152 -6.15 -1.01 -15.03
N GLU A 153 -5.44 -0.21 -15.80
CA GLU A 153 -4.67 0.92 -15.29
C GLU A 153 -5.64 2.01 -14.81
N ALA A 154 -5.57 2.34 -13.54
CA ALA A 154 -6.44 3.31 -12.85
C ALA A 154 -5.63 4.27 -11.96
N TYR A 155 -4.45 4.71 -12.44
CA TYR A 155 -3.63 5.74 -11.78
C TYR A 155 -4.33 7.09 -11.85
N ASP A 156 -3.91 8.01 -11.00
CA ASP A 156 -4.48 9.35 -10.89
C ASP A 156 -4.53 10.08 -12.24
N MET A 157 -5.52 10.94 -12.42
CA MET A 157 -5.75 11.64 -13.70
C MET A 157 -4.63 12.64 -14.04
N ASP A 158 -3.77 13.01 -13.09
CA ASP A 158 -2.58 13.81 -13.36
C ASP A 158 -1.54 13.07 -14.24
N LYS A 159 -1.71 11.78 -14.49
CA LYS A 159 -0.94 11.04 -15.52
C LYS A 159 -0.95 11.69 -16.90
N TYR A 160 -1.98 12.46 -17.24
CA TYR A 160 -2.08 13.15 -18.52
C TYR A 160 -1.38 14.51 -18.55
N THR A 161 -0.95 15.04 -17.42
CA THR A 161 -0.29 16.34 -17.27
C THR A 161 1.09 16.26 -16.64
N ASN A 162 1.40 15.15 -15.93
CA ASN A 162 2.68 14.92 -15.25
C ASN A 162 3.46 13.79 -15.93
N ILE A 163 4.52 14.17 -16.65
CA ILE A 163 5.35 13.22 -17.42
C ILE A 163 5.96 12.11 -16.55
N HIS A 164 6.26 12.36 -15.28
CA HIS A 164 6.82 11.35 -14.38
C HIS A 164 5.76 10.29 -14.03
N VAL A 165 4.51 10.71 -13.80
CA VAL A 165 3.39 9.80 -13.55
C VAL A 165 3.08 9.00 -14.80
N GLU A 166 3.04 9.63 -15.97
CA GLU A 166 2.81 8.93 -17.24
C GLU A 166 3.89 7.89 -17.54
N LYS A 167 5.17 8.24 -17.32
CA LYS A 167 6.28 7.28 -17.50
C LYS A 167 6.15 6.08 -16.56
N ALA A 168 5.79 6.30 -15.30
CA ALA A 168 5.58 5.22 -14.33
C ALA A 168 4.38 4.34 -14.72
N CYS A 169 3.31 4.96 -15.21
CA CYS A 169 2.14 4.29 -15.75
C CYS A 169 2.51 3.38 -16.94
N MET A 170 3.29 3.89 -17.88
CA MET A 170 3.76 3.10 -19.04
C MET A 170 4.65 1.94 -18.62
N ASN A 171 5.52 2.12 -17.62
CA ASN A 171 6.34 1.03 -17.08
C ASN A 171 5.47 -0.08 -16.47
N MET A 172 4.42 0.28 -15.74
CA MET A 172 3.45 -0.68 -15.20
C MET A 172 2.71 -1.42 -16.33
N ILE A 173 2.26 -0.71 -17.37
CA ILE A 173 1.59 -1.30 -18.54
C ILE A 173 2.53 -2.29 -19.25
N CYS A 174 3.79 -1.88 -19.48
CA CYS A 174 4.79 -2.77 -20.08
C CYS A 174 5.01 -4.03 -19.23
N LEU A 175 5.12 -3.86 -17.91
CA LEU A 175 5.26 -5.00 -17.00
C LEU A 175 4.06 -5.95 -17.11
N ALA A 176 2.82 -5.44 -17.05
CA ALA A 176 1.61 -6.25 -17.16
C ALA A 176 1.52 -6.98 -18.52
N ASN A 177 1.89 -6.33 -19.61
CA ASN A 177 1.96 -6.95 -20.95
C ASN A 177 2.99 -8.09 -20.97
N ASN A 178 4.17 -7.91 -20.35
CA ASN A 178 5.20 -8.96 -20.26
C ASN A 178 4.72 -10.20 -19.49
N PHE A 179 3.79 -10.02 -18.54
CA PHE A 179 3.10 -11.13 -17.88
C PHE A 179 1.97 -11.73 -18.73
N GLY A 180 1.68 -11.18 -19.93
CA GLY A 180 0.65 -11.66 -20.85
C GLY A 180 -0.77 -11.32 -20.39
N PHE A 181 -0.96 -10.21 -19.68
CA PHE A 181 -2.29 -9.65 -19.42
C PHE A 181 -2.75 -8.76 -20.58
N ASN A 182 -4.06 -8.71 -20.80
CA ASN A 182 -4.68 -7.65 -21.59
C ASN A 182 -4.71 -6.39 -20.73
N VAL A 183 -4.17 -5.28 -21.22
CA VAL A 183 -4.11 -4.05 -20.44
C VAL A 183 -5.04 -2.99 -20.99
N HIS A 184 -5.89 -2.46 -20.13
CA HIS A 184 -6.83 -1.39 -20.43
C HIS A 184 -6.47 -0.14 -19.62
N ARG A 185 -6.57 1.04 -20.22
CA ARG A 185 -6.38 2.32 -19.51
C ARG A 185 -7.73 2.92 -19.18
N LEU A 186 -7.99 3.10 -17.87
CA LEU A 186 -9.20 3.76 -17.42
C LEU A 186 -9.03 5.28 -17.44
N LYS A 187 -10.06 5.97 -17.94
CA LYS A 187 -10.14 7.43 -17.96
C LYS A 187 -11.48 7.87 -17.39
N TRP A 188 -11.46 8.89 -16.55
CA TRP A 188 -12.66 9.54 -16.01
C TRP A 188 -12.52 11.06 -16.08
N ASN A 189 -13.52 11.80 -15.57
CA ASN A 189 -13.46 13.26 -15.56
C ASN A 189 -12.34 13.75 -14.64
N ASP A 190 -11.43 14.55 -15.15
CA ASP A 190 -10.19 15.04 -14.52
C ASP A 190 -10.42 15.96 -13.31
N LYS A 191 -11.64 16.46 -13.10
CA LYS A 191 -12.03 17.13 -11.85
C LYS A 191 -11.87 16.22 -10.62
N TYR A 192 -11.90 14.92 -10.80
CA TYR A 192 -11.62 13.91 -9.77
C TYR A 192 -10.21 13.37 -9.97
N LYS A 193 -9.31 13.66 -9.03
CA LYS A 193 -7.92 13.23 -9.16
C LYS A 193 -7.79 11.71 -9.13
N GLY A 194 -8.32 11.07 -8.09
CA GLY A 194 -8.23 9.64 -7.85
C GLY A 194 -9.47 8.87 -8.30
N ILE A 195 -9.31 7.56 -8.50
CA ILE A 195 -10.43 6.66 -8.82
C ILE A 195 -11.46 6.59 -7.67
N ASP A 196 -11.01 6.71 -6.43
CA ASP A 196 -11.85 6.75 -5.23
C ASP A 196 -12.78 7.96 -5.23
N ASP A 197 -12.25 9.16 -5.52
CA ASP A 197 -13.05 10.40 -5.63
C ASP A 197 -14.10 10.29 -6.73
N TRP A 198 -13.72 9.74 -7.89
CA TRP A 198 -14.63 9.53 -9.01
C TRP A 198 -15.76 8.55 -8.66
N LEU A 199 -15.42 7.39 -8.10
CA LEU A 199 -16.41 6.39 -7.70
C LEU A 199 -17.33 6.92 -6.59
N TYR A 200 -16.80 7.66 -5.63
CA TYR A 200 -17.60 8.31 -4.59
C TYR A 200 -18.63 9.27 -5.20
N SER A 201 -18.24 10.05 -6.20
CA SER A 201 -19.13 10.99 -6.87
C SER A 201 -20.27 10.30 -7.67
N MET A 202 -20.05 9.07 -8.11
CA MET A 202 -21.05 8.29 -8.85
C MET A 202 -22.10 7.67 -7.90
N ASN A 203 -21.68 7.27 -6.71
CA ASN A 203 -22.54 6.62 -5.72
C ASN A 203 -23.39 7.62 -4.90
N ASN A 204 -23.08 8.93 -4.99
CA ASN A 204 -23.81 9.99 -4.28
C ASN A 204 -24.59 10.92 -5.24
N LYS A 205 -24.93 10.44 -6.41
CA LYS A 205 -25.91 11.03 -7.32
C LYS A 205 -27.24 10.32 -7.12
#